data_48b8c7b617a37764dc145a6d375c1c57
#
_entry.id   48b8c7b617a37764dc145a6d375c1c57
#
_cell.length_a   1.000
_cell.length_b   1.000
_cell.length_c   1.000
_cell.angle_alpha   90.00
_cell.angle_beta   90.00
_cell.angle_gamma   90.00
#
_symmetry.space_group_name_H-M   'P 1'
#
loop_
_entity.id
_entity.type
_entity.pdbx_description
1 polymer ?
#
loop_
_entity_poly.entity_id
_entity_poly.type
_entity_poly.pdbx_seq_one_letter_code
_entity_poly.pdbx_strand_id
1 'polypeptide(L)'
;MLCRRFLPPSASRHIAALVCGAGVSWPDVRLAPRRVLVGSSISIALVPHLGEGDQAVLFATRFGEEPEVVNWLETAAPHHYDIVLEIGANNGFFSVFLDALIRSMPSAKLRSVVSFEPSLEAFQRLLANLAANDAVHVSPFRAAVGTAAGFQAFFMPRGHLANGSLLRSFAAQCADEIDEQTVAVIDAASLEYFFTGIDRALLKIDAEGYEPQILQSLDPLIERHRPDIVIEVLAATAQAIEDFAARAGYRRFLLTPAGPQTRERVSADRDFRDWLLCAARTGEV
;
A
#
# COMPACT_ATOMS: atom_id res chain seq x y z
N MET A 1 14.95 -13.95 -2.56
CA MET A 1 16.32 -13.58 -2.07
C MET A 1 17.09 -12.77 -3.13
N LEU A 2 16.42 -11.88 -3.90
CA LEU A 2 17.06 -11.11 -5.00
C LEU A 2 16.69 -9.61 -5.01
N CYS A 3 15.90 -9.11 -4.08
CA CYS A 3 15.43 -7.71 -4.07
C CYS A 3 16.16 -6.77 -3.09
N ARG A 4 17.32 -7.16 -2.52
CA ARG A 4 18.13 -6.29 -1.66
C ARG A 4 19.55 -6.07 -2.18
N ARG A 5 19.71 -5.80 -3.47
CA ARG A 5 20.94 -5.19 -4.00
C ARG A 5 20.62 -3.81 -4.59
N PHE A 6 20.04 -2.95 -3.77
CA PHE A 6 20.06 -1.53 -4.07
C PHE A 6 21.50 -1.05 -3.92
N LEU A 7 21.92 -0.22 -4.86
CA LEU A 7 23.20 0.49 -4.70
C LEU A 7 23.14 1.22 -3.36
N PRO A 8 24.18 1.14 -2.53
CA PRO A 8 24.18 1.88 -1.28
C PRO A 8 23.95 3.37 -1.54
N PRO A 9 23.36 4.14 -0.62
CA PRO A 9 23.06 5.57 -0.80
C PRO A 9 24.25 6.40 -1.29
N SER A 10 25.47 5.99 -0.97
CA SER A 10 26.71 6.58 -1.46
C SER A 10 26.91 6.37 -2.98
N ALA A 11 26.60 5.17 -3.51
CA ALA A 11 26.75 4.90 -4.93
C ALA A 11 25.63 5.57 -5.75
N SER A 12 24.42 5.67 -5.20
CA SER A 12 23.32 6.42 -5.81
C SER A 12 23.67 7.91 -5.97
N ARG A 13 24.26 8.52 -4.94
CA ARG A 13 24.76 9.91 -5.00
C ARG A 13 25.86 10.10 -6.06
N HIS A 14 26.75 9.14 -6.27
CA HIS A 14 27.77 9.21 -7.30
C HIS A 14 27.19 9.12 -8.73
N ILE A 15 26.18 8.27 -8.93
CA ILE A 15 25.49 8.17 -10.22
C ILE A 15 24.75 9.47 -10.55
N ALA A 16 24.09 10.11 -9.59
CA ALA A 16 23.45 11.40 -9.82
C ALA A 16 24.45 12.51 -10.12
N ALA A 17 25.52 12.58 -9.38
CA ALA A 17 26.59 13.58 -9.65
C ALA A 17 27.19 13.39 -11.08
N LEU A 18 27.24 12.15 -11.58
CA LEU A 18 27.67 11.84 -12.93
C LEU A 18 26.62 12.19 -13.99
N VAL A 19 25.33 12.00 -13.68
CA VAL A 19 24.24 12.21 -14.67
C VAL A 19 23.77 13.66 -14.69
N CYS A 20 23.75 14.34 -13.55
CA CYS A 20 23.17 15.68 -13.38
C CYS A 20 24.21 16.79 -13.13
N GLY A 21 25.48 16.45 -12.97
CA GLY A 21 26.55 17.39 -12.63
C GLY A 21 26.67 17.66 -11.12
N ALA A 22 27.84 18.11 -10.71
CA ALA A 22 28.10 18.47 -9.31
C ALA A 22 27.29 19.73 -8.94
N GLY A 23 26.48 19.63 -7.89
CA GLY A 23 25.72 20.76 -7.32
C GLY A 23 24.20 20.66 -7.46
N VAL A 24 23.66 19.62 -8.09
CA VAL A 24 22.20 19.37 -8.12
C VAL A 24 21.80 18.54 -6.90
N SER A 25 20.85 19.02 -6.12
CA SER A 25 20.27 18.23 -5.02
C SER A 25 19.31 17.17 -5.58
N TRP A 26 19.22 16.03 -4.91
CA TRP A 26 18.35 14.92 -5.33
C TRP A 26 16.87 15.30 -5.47
N PRO A 27 16.29 16.15 -4.60
CA PRO A 27 14.89 16.54 -4.72
C PRO A 27 14.56 17.31 -6.00
N ASP A 28 15.57 17.91 -6.64
CA ASP A 28 15.39 18.75 -7.83
C ASP A 28 15.42 17.97 -9.15
N VAL A 29 15.78 16.69 -9.10
CA VAL A 29 15.85 15.84 -10.29
C VAL A 29 14.49 15.21 -10.58
N ARG A 30 13.77 15.78 -11.53
CA ARG A 30 12.54 15.17 -12.06
C ARG A 30 12.90 14.20 -13.18
N LEU A 31 12.67 12.93 -12.93
CA LEU A 31 12.87 11.88 -13.92
C LEU A 31 11.59 11.64 -14.72
N ALA A 32 11.75 11.27 -16.00
CA ALA A 32 10.61 10.91 -16.84
C ALA A 32 10.02 9.57 -16.38
N PRO A 33 8.69 9.38 -16.48
CA PRO A 33 8.07 8.10 -16.20
C PRO A 33 8.67 6.97 -17.05
N ARG A 34 8.82 5.81 -16.46
CA ARG A 34 9.33 4.59 -17.13
C ARG A 34 8.25 3.52 -17.10
N ARG A 35 8.01 2.90 -18.26
CA ARG A 35 7.12 1.74 -18.34
C ARG A 35 7.83 0.49 -17.89
N VAL A 36 7.15 -0.25 -17.01
CA VAL A 36 7.60 -1.56 -16.49
C VAL A 36 6.45 -2.55 -16.53
N LEU A 37 6.79 -3.81 -16.59
CA LEU A 37 5.82 -4.90 -16.44
C LEU A 37 5.70 -5.26 -14.96
N VAL A 38 4.48 -5.42 -14.49
CA VAL A 38 4.12 -5.84 -13.12
C VAL A 38 3.28 -7.11 -13.22
N GLY A 39 3.44 -8.01 -12.27
CA GLY A 39 2.74 -9.29 -12.28
C GLY A 39 3.06 -10.12 -13.53
N SER A 40 2.03 -10.74 -14.12
CA SER A 40 2.20 -11.56 -15.31
C SER A 40 2.45 -10.73 -16.58
N SER A 41 1.68 -9.64 -16.79
CA SER A 41 1.70 -8.89 -18.06
C SER A 41 1.21 -7.45 -17.98
N ILE A 42 0.89 -6.92 -16.81
CA ILE A 42 0.36 -5.57 -16.67
C ILE A 42 1.47 -4.55 -16.85
N SER A 43 1.29 -3.61 -17.79
CA SER A 43 2.25 -2.54 -18.05
C SER A 43 1.79 -1.25 -17.40
N ILE A 44 2.60 -0.71 -16.48
CA ILE A 44 2.36 0.58 -15.85
C ILE A 44 3.56 1.51 -16.04
N ALA A 45 3.32 2.81 -15.95
CA ALA A 45 4.35 3.82 -15.94
C ALA A 45 4.57 4.30 -14.49
N LEU A 46 5.82 4.34 -14.04
CA LEU A 46 6.17 4.87 -12.72
C LEU A 46 7.20 5.98 -12.87
N VAL A 47 7.06 7.02 -12.09
CA VAL A 47 8.04 8.11 -11.96
C VAL A 47 9.08 7.67 -10.95
N PRO A 48 10.32 7.36 -11.36
CA PRO A 48 11.34 6.88 -10.45
C PRO A 48 11.90 8.03 -9.59
N HIS A 49 12.23 7.73 -8.34
CA HIS A 49 12.86 8.68 -7.42
C HIS A 49 14.21 8.13 -6.96
N LEU A 50 15.23 8.95 -7.15
CA LEU A 50 16.59 8.53 -6.82
C LEU A 50 16.78 8.42 -5.30
N GLY A 51 17.33 7.29 -4.85
CA GLY A 51 17.52 7.00 -3.41
C GLY A 51 16.36 6.28 -2.75
N GLU A 52 15.24 6.09 -3.46
CA GLU A 52 14.05 5.40 -2.98
C GLU A 52 13.90 4.00 -3.59
N GLY A 53 12.96 3.20 -3.08
CA GLY A 53 12.71 1.83 -3.56
C GLY A 53 12.35 1.76 -5.05
N ASP A 54 11.59 2.73 -5.54
CA ASP A 54 11.17 2.84 -6.93
C ASP A 54 12.30 3.22 -7.92
N GLN A 55 13.49 3.58 -7.43
CA GLN A 55 14.69 3.78 -8.27
C GLN A 55 14.97 2.58 -9.18
N ALA A 56 14.62 1.37 -8.75
CA ALA A 56 14.82 0.15 -9.53
C ALA A 56 14.13 0.20 -10.91
N VAL A 57 13.05 0.97 -11.05
CA VAL A 57 12.32 1.21 -12.29
C VAL A 57 13.21 1.78 -13.40
N LEU A 58 14.29 2.50 -13.06
CA LEU A 58 15.22 3.04 -14.05
C LEU A 58 15.95 1.96 -14.87
N PHE A 59 16.18 0.80 -14.27
CA PHE A 59 17.05 -0.23 -14.81
C PHE A 59 16.31 -1.55 -15.08
N ALA A 60 15.07 -1.68 -14.63
CA ALA A 60 14.29 -2.89 -14.76
C ALA A 60 13.25 -2.78 -15.88
N THR A 61 13.04 -3.88 -16.61
CA THR A 61 11.89 -4.04 -17.50
C THR A 61 10.69 -4.61 -16.76
N ARG A 62 10.93 -5.28 -15.64
CA ARG A 62 9.92 -5.76 -14.69
C ARG A 62 10.20 -5.15 -13.33
N PHE A 63 9.12 -4.71 -12.68
CA PHE A 63 9.15 -4.17 -11.33
C PHE A 63 8.10 -4.90 -10.50
N GLY A 64 8.41 -5.19 -9.27
CA GLY A 64 7.47 -5.80 -8.32
C GLY A 64 7.84 -5.35 -6.92
N GLU A 65 6.97 -4.60 -6.33
CA GLU A 65 6.87 -4.37 -4.92
C GLU A 65 5.90 -5.42 -4.40
N GLU A 66 6.22 -6.10 -3.31
CA GLU A 66 5.37 -7.15 -2.72
C GLU A 66 4.81 -8.13 -3.79
N PRO A 67 5.66 -8.90 -4.45
CA PRO A 67 5.23 -9.73 -5.60
C PRO A 67 4.16 -10.76 -5.23
N GLU A 68 4.09 -11.20 -3.98
CA GLU A 68 3.03 -12.07 -3.44
C GLU A 68 1.66 -11.37 -3.44
N VAL A 69 1.61 -10.08 -3.07
CA VAL A 69 0.39 -9.27 -3.11
C VAL A 69 -0.01 -8.99 -4.55
N VAL A 70 0.94 -8.59 -5.39
CA VAL A 70 0.71 -8.36 -6.83
C VAL A 70 0.10 -9.58 -7.50
N ASN A 71 0.71 -10.78 -7.33
CA ASN A 71 0.25 -12.01 -7.95
C ASN A 71 -1.16 -12.39 -7.48
N TRP A 72 -1.45 -12.20 -6.20
CA TRP A 72 -2.77 -12.47 -5.66
C TRP A 72 -3.81 -11.46 -6.16
N LEU A 73 -3.51 -10.16 -6.15
CA LEU A 73 -4.40 -9.11 -6.66
C LEU A 73 -4.71 -9.31 -8.14
N GLU A 74 -3.71 -9.66 -8.96
CA GLU A 74 -3.89 -9.88 -10.40
C GLU A 74 -4.93 -10.97 -10.68
N THR A 75 -4.96 -12.01 -9.86
CA THR A 75 -5.87 -13.14 -10.03
C THR A 75 -7.22 -12.97 -9.32
N ALA A 76 -7.24 -12.34 -8.15
CA ALA A 76 -8.43 -12.28 -7.30
C ALA A 76 -9.22 -10.97 -7.46
N ALA A 77 -8.53 -9.81 -7.52
CA ALA A 77 -9.21 -8.52 -7.43
C ALA A 77 -10.23 -8.30 -8.56
N PRO A 78 -9.92 -8.56 -9.85
CA PRO A 78 -10.86 -8.30 -10.93
C PRO A 78 -12.15 -9.12 -10.85
N HIS A 79 -12.11 -10.28 -10.21
CA HIS A 79 -13.22 -11.23 -10.24
C HIS A 79 -14.09 -11.22 -8.98
N HIS A 80 -13.50 -10.82 -7.85
CA HIS A 80 -14.14 -10.97 -6.55
C HIS A 80 -14.65 -9.67 -5.93
N TYR A 81 -14.05 -8.53 -6.25
CA TYR A 81 -14.35 -7.27 -5.56
C TYR A 81 -14.97 -6.24 -6.50
N ASP A 82 -15.85 -5.39 -5.97
CA ASP A 82 -16.40 -4.22 -6.66
C ASP A 82 -15.48 -3.01 -6.48
N ILE A 83 -14.87 -2.91 -5.32
CA ILE A 83 -14.00 -1.80 -4.90
C ILE A 83 -12.81 -2.29 -4.09
N VAL A 84 -11.68 -1.60 -4.22
CA VAL A 84 -10.52 -1.72 -3.32
C VAL A 84 -10.33 -0.39 -2.60
N LEU A 85 -10.24 -0.43 -1.27
CA LEU A 85 -9.79 0.69 -0.46
C LEU A 85 -8.35 0.41 -0.03
N GLU A 86 -7.43 1.26 -0.47
CA GLU A 86 -6.00 1.18 -0.19
C GLU A 86 -5.65 2.22 0.87
N ILE A 87 -5.25 1.76 2.05
CA ILE A 87 -4.87 2.59 3.20
C ILE A 87 -3.36 2.50 3.36
N GLY A 88 -2.66 3.62 3.13
CA GLY A 88 -1.20 3.68 3.00
C GLY A 88 -0.77 3.48 1.54
N ALA A 89 -1.30 4.29 0.63
CA ALA A 89 -1.04 4.13 -0.80
C ALA A 89 0.38 4.53 -1.23
N ASN A 90 1.12 5.24 -0.38
CA ASN A 90 2.48 5.69 -0.65
C ASN A 90 2.58 6.39 -2.02
N ASN A 91 3.49 5.95 -2.87
CA ASN A 91 3.68 6.48 -4.23
C ASN A 91 2.60 6.02 -5.24
N GLY A 92 1.60 5.22 -4.81
CA GLY A 92 0.49 4.76 -5.64
C GLY A 92 0.80 3.59 -6.56
N PHE A 93 1.79 2.78 -6.25
CA PHE A 93 2.14 1.60 -7.04
C PHE A 93 0.92 0.67 -7.21
N PHE A 94 0.26 0.27 -6.11
CA PHE A 94 -0.91 -0.60 -6.17
C PHE A 94 -2.12 0.11 -6.78
N SER A 95 -2.31 1.40 -6.51
CA SER A 95 -3.37 2.21 -7.12
C SER A 95 -3.31 2.16 -8.65
N VAL A 96 -2.13 2.41 -9.22
CA VAL A 96 -1.90 2.39 -10.67
C VAL A 96 -2.02 0.97 -11.24
N PHE A 97 -1.50 -0.02 -10.53
CA PHE A 97 -1.59 -1.42 -10.92
C PHE A 97 -3.05 -1.90 -10.99
N LEU A 98 -3.87 -1.59 -9.98
CA LEU A 98 -5.29 -1.93 -9.95
C LEU A 98 -6.09 -1.20 -11.05
N ASP A 99 -5.81 0.08 -11.31
CA ASP A 99 -6.42 0.79 -12.44
C ASP A 99 -6.08 0.11 -13.78
N ALA A 100 -4.83 -0.29 -13.96
CA ALA A 100 -4.41 -1.00 -15.17
C ALA A 100 -5.08 -2.38 -15.30
N LEU A 101 -5.32 -3.09 -14.19
CA LEU A 101 -6.10 -4.33 -14.17
C LEU A 101 -7.55 -4.09 -14.60
N ILE A 102 -8.22 -3.07 -14.06
CA ILE A 102 -9.60 -2.71 -14.46
C ILE A 102 -9.67 -2.45 -15.95
N ARG A 103 -8.74 -1.66 -16.48
CA ARG A 103 -8.71 -1.33 -17.93
C ARG A 103 -8.37 -2.52 -18.82
N SER A 104 -7.59 -3.47 -18.34
CA SER A 104 -7.20 -4.66 -19.11
C SER A 104 -8.31 -5.72 -19.19
N MET A 105 -9.27 -5.67 -18.27
CA MET A 105 -10.36 -6.65 -18.14
C MET A 105 -11.74 -5.98 -18.12
N PRO A 106 -12.32 -5.63 -19.27
CA PRO A 106 -13.63 -4.94 -19.32
C PRO A 106 -14.79 -5.69 -18.63
N SER A 107 -14.67 -7.01 -18.49
CA SER A 107 -15.63 -7.86 -17.76
C SER A 107 -15.32 -8.01 -16.27
N ALA A 108 -14.27 -7.36 -15.77
CA ALA A 108 -13.93 -7.40 -14.35
C ALA A 108 -15.11 -6.91 -13.50
N LYS A 109 -15.26 -7.47 -12.30
CA LYS A 109 -16.19 -6.96 -11.29
C LYS A 109 -15.66 -5.64 -10.68
N LEU A 110 -14.34 -5.56 -10.48
CA LEU A 110 -13.67 -4.39 -9.92
C LEU A 110 -13.91 -3.15 -10.80
N ARG A 111 -14.38 -2.06 -10.18
CA ARG A 111 -14.76 -0.81 -10.87
C ARG A 111 -14.00 0.41 -10.36
N SER A 112 -13.55 0.39 -9.12
CA SER A 112 -12.92 1.56 -8.49
C SER A 112 -11.90 1.19 -7.44
N VAL A 113 -10.96 2.11 -7.26
CA VAL A 113 -9.95 2.08 -6.21
C VAL A 113 -10.03 3.40 -5.45
N VAL A 114 -10.01 3.35 -4.14
CA VAL A 114 -9.93 4.53 -3.28
C VAL A 114 -8.64 4.45 -2.49
N SER A 115 -7.78 5.43 -2.65
CA SER A 115 -6.43 5.40 -2.10
C SER A 115 -6.22 6.52 -1.09
N PHE A 116 -5.75 6.16 0.11
CA PHE A 116 -5.48 7.10 1.20
C PHE A 116 -3.98 7.14 1.47
N GLU A 117 -3.40 8.35 1.39
CA GLU A 117 -2.00 8.60 1.69
C GLU A 117 -1.86 9.94 2.44
N PRO A 118 -1.44 9.93 3.71
CA PRO A 118 -1.35 11.15 4.52
C PRO A 118 -0.15 12.04 4.18
N SER A 119 1.01 11.45 3.84
CA SER A 119 2.23 12.20 3.54
C SER A 119 2.05 13.09 2.31
N LEU A 120 2.39 14.37 2.44
CA LEU A 120 2.32 15.29 1.30
C LEU A 120 3.22 14.83 0.15
N GLU A 121 4.44 14.43 0.46
CA GLU A 121 5.41 14.03 -0.57
C GLU A 121 5.00 12.73 -1.26
N ALA A 122 4.64 11.69 -0.50
CA ALA A 122 4.16 10.43 -1.05
C ALA A 122 2.88 10.63 -1.87
N PHE A 123 1.94 11.45 -1.40
CA PHE A 123 0.72 11.78 -2.12
C PHE A 123 0.99 12.51 -3.45
N GLN A 124 1.99 13.41 -3.49
CA GLN A 124 2.39 14.05 -4.75
C GLN A 124 2.96 13.03 -5.75
N ARG A 125 3.71 12.04 -5.28
CA ARG A 125 4.21 10.93 -6.11
C ARG A 125 3.07 10.04 -6.60
N LEU A 126 2.11 9.72 -5.75
CA LEU A 126 0.87 9.03 -6.12
C LEU A 126 0.17 9.77 -7.28
N LEU A 127 -0.07 11.07 -7.15
CA LEU A 127 -0.71 11.88 -8.21
C LEU A 127 0.10 11.87 -9.51
N ALA A 128 1.43 11.96 -9.42
CA ALA A 128 2.30 11.91 -10.59
C ALA A 128 2.21 10.55 -11.31
N ASN A 129 2.17 9.45 -10.56
CA ASN A 129 2.03 8.10 -11.10
C ASN A 129 0.63 7.87 -11.70
N LEU A 130 -0.44 8.36 -11.07
CA LEU A 130 -1.79 8.33 -11.64
C LEU A 130 -1.85 9.09 -12.97
N ALA A 131 -1.28 10.29 -13.02
CA ALA A 131 -1.24 11.11 -14.24
C ALA A 131 -0.40 10.44 -15.36
N ALA A 132 0.72 9.80 -15.03
CA ALA A 132 1.56 9.10 -16.00
C ALA A 132 0.88 7.88 -16.65
N ASN A 133 -0.21 7.38 -16.05
CA ASN A 133 -0.98 6.24 -16.52
C ASN A 133 -2.38 6.59 -17.04
N ASP A 134 -2.77 7.86 -17.03
CA ASP A 134 -4.16 8.27 -17.29
C ASP A 134 -5.17 7.45 -16.46
N ALA A 135 -4.83 7.23 -15.18
CA ALA A 135 -5.61 6.40 -14.28
C ALA A 135 -6.91 7.10 -13.90
N VAL A 136 -8.05 6.54 -14.34
CA VAL A 136 -9.37 7.15 -14.16
C VAL A 136 -10.26 6.42 -13.15
N HIS A 137 -9.87 5.22 -12.71
CA HIS A 137 -10.64 4.43 -11.76
C HIS A 137 -10.15 4.60 -10.31
N VAL A 138 -9.18 5.50 -10.07
CA VAL A 138 -8.60 5.75 -8.75
C VAL A 138 -9.08 7.09 -8.21
N SER A 139 -9.58 7.10 -6.99
CA SER A 139 -9.92 8.29 -6.22
C SER A 139 -8.91 8.49 -5.09
N PRO A 140 -7.89 9.34 -5.25
CA PRO A 140 -6.87 9.56 -4.24
C PRO A 140 -7.30 10.59 -3.20
N PHE A 141 -7.05 10.30 -1.92
CA PHE A 141 -7.31 11.20 -0.79
C PHE A 141 -6.05 11.41 0.04
N ARG A 142 -5.67 12.67 0.26
CA ARG A 142 -4.57 13.00 1.18
C ARG A 142 -5.07 12.99 2.61
N ALA A 143 -5.20 11.82 3.18
CA ALA A 143 -5.67 11.58 4.55
C ALA A 143 -5.11 10.28 5.10
N ALA A 144 -4.96 10.21 6.41
CA ALA A 144 -4.80 8.96 7.13
C ALA A 144 -6.18 8.38 7.48
N VAL A 145 -6.24 7.07 7.71
CA VAL A 145 -7.38 6.41 8.33
C VAL A 145 -7.03 6.15 9.80
N GLY A 146 -7.92 6.50 10.72
CA GLY A 146 -7.63 6.39 12.13
C GLY A 146 -8.88 6.37 13.02
N THR A 147 -8.67 6.47 14.33
CA THR A 147 -9.71 6.23 15.33
C THR A 147 -10.75 7.34 15.47
N ALA A 148 -10.44 8.55 15.01
CA ALA A 148 -11.35 9.68 15.05
C ALA A 148 -11.04 10.65 13.89
N ALA A 149 -12.09 11.14 13.25
CA ALA A 149 -11.96 12.17 12.22
C ALA A 149 -11.41 13.49 12.81
N GLY A 150 -10.55 14.16 12.06
CA GLY A 150 -9.95 15.43 12.48
C GLY A 150 -8.56 15.63 11.90
N PHE A 151 -7.66 16.19 12.72
CA PHE A 151 -6.26 16.41 12.34
C PHE A 151 -5.34 15.82 13.41
N GLN A 152 -4.28 15.15 12.96
CA GLN A 152 -3.26 14.56 13.84
C GLN A 152 -1.85 14.82 13.30
N ALA A 153 -0.86 14.67 14.18
CA ALA A 153 0.54 14.65 13.80
C ALA A 153 0.85 13.33 13.06
N PHE A 154 1.57 13.43 11.96
CA PHE A 154 2.11 12.33 11.18
C PHE A 154 3.63 12.47 11.16
N PHE A 155 4.33 11.40 11.45
CA PHE A 155 5.76 11.39 11.70
C PHE A 155 6.50 10.74 10.53
N MET A 156 7.38 11.53 9.89
CA MET A 156 8.16 11.14 8.72
C MET A 156 9.61 10.96 9.11
N PRO A 157 10.16 9.73 9.10
CA PRO A 157 11.59 9.52 9.31
C PRO A 157 12.36 10.12 8.13
N ARG A 158 13.33 11.01 8.41
CA ARG A 158 14.05 11.71 7.35
C ARG A 158 14.87 10.75 6.49
N GLY A 159 14.65 10.81 5.19
CA GLY A 159 15.29 9.90 4.22
C GLY A 159 14.62 8.53 4.07
N HIS A 160 13.46 8.32 4.67
CA HIS A 160 12.68 7.08 4.62
C HIS A 160 11.20 7.39 4.35
N LEU A 161 10.89 7.86 3.15
CA LEU A 161 9.55 8.33 2.81
C LEU A 161 8.46 7.26 3.01
N ALA A 162 8.77 6.00 2.74
CA ALA A 162 7.85 4.90 2.87
C ALA A 162 7.47 4.56 4.33
N ASN A 163 8.24 5.02 5.32
CA ASN A 163 8.07 4.65 6.72
C ASN A 163 7.38 5.72 7.56
N GLY A 164 6.55 6.55 6.95
CA GLY A 164 5.73 7.52 7.65
C GLY A 164 4.60 6.86 8.45
N SER A 165 4.36 7.31 9.70
CA SER A 165 3.36 6.72 10.59
C SER A 165 2.66 7.76 11.47
N LEU A 166 1.42 7.45 11.90
CA LEU A 166 0.77 8.16 13.00
C LEU A 166 1.40 7.84 14.37
N LEU A 167 2.29 6.83 14.43
CA LEU A 167 3.04 6.46 15.63
C LEU A 167 4.46 7.03 15.58
N ARG A 168 4.76 8.03 16.40
CA ARG A 168 6.12 8.57 16.54
C ARG A 168 7.13 7.48 16.92
N SER A 169 6.72 6.52 17.74
CA SER A 169 7.55 5.39 18.17
C SER A 169 7.97 4.47 17.04
N PHE A 170 7.13 4.32 16.01
CA PHE A 170 7.49 3.57 14.80
C PHE A 170 8.50 4.37 13.96
N ALA A 171 8.19 5.62 13.63
CA ALA A 171 9.08 6.48 12.86
C ALA A 171 10.49 6.60 13.49
N ALA A 172 10.57 6.62 14.82
CA ALA A 172 11.83 6.67 15.57
C ALA A 172 12.68 5.39 15.48
N GLN A 173 12.13 4.29 14.98
CA GLN A 173 12.91 3.07 14.71
C GLN A 173 13.63 3.14 13.35
N CYS A 174 13.17 4.03 12.46
CA CYS A 174 13.67 4.14 11.09
C CYS A 174 14.75 5.22 10.95
N ALA A 175 14.68 6.31 11.71
CA ALA A 175 15.66 7.40 11.70
C ALA A 175 15.69 8.18 13.02
N ASP A 176 16.85 8.79 13.32
CA ASP A 176 17.00 9.67 14.48
C ASP A 176 16.28 11.02 14.26
N GLU A 177 16.26 11.52 13.02
CA GLU A 177 15.59 12.76 12.65
C GLU A 177 14.20 12.46 12.08
N ILE A 178 13.17 13.07 12.67
CA ILE A 178 11.77 12.89 12.32
C ILE A 178 11.16 14.24 11.99
N ASP A 179 10.64 14.38 10.81
CA ASP A 179 9.82 15.52 10.42
C ASP A 179 8.36 15.25 10.81
N GLU A 180 7.65 16.29 11.23
CA GLU A 180 6.26 16.21 11.67
C GLU A 180 5.37 16.99 10.70
N GLN A 181 4.28 16.36 10.24
CA GLN A 181 3.26 16.97 9.41
C GLN A 181 1.90 16.89 10.10
N THR A 182 1.07 17.93 9.97
CA THR A 182 -0.34 17.82 10.34
C THR A 182 -1.10 17.24 9.15
N VAL A 183 -1.80 16.13 9.36
CA VAL A 183 -2.58 15.43 8.34
C VAL A 183 -4.05 15.33 8.74
N ALA A 184 -4.94 15.34 7.74
CA ALA A 184 -6.32 14.97 7.96
C ALA A 184 -6.41 13.48 8.30
N VAL A 185 -7.30 13.15 9.22
CA VAL A 185 -7.64 11.76 9.58
C VAL A 185 -9.12 11.56 9.34
N ILE A 186 -9.48 10.44 8.74
CA ILE A 186 -10.84 9.99 8.53
C ILE A 186 -11.10 8.71 9.34
N ASP A 187 -12.33 8.50 9.72
CA ASP A 187 -12.80 7.37 10.53
C ASP A 187 -13.73 6.44 9.75
N ALA A 188 -14.21 5.39 10.40
CA ALA A 188 -15.14 4.43 9.82
C ALA A 188 -16.43 5.09 9.29
N ALA A 189 -16.96 6.10 9.98
CA ALA A 189 -18.18 6.78 9.54
C ALA A 189 -17.97 7.51 8.21
N SER A 190 -16.81 8.10 8.02
CA SER A 190 -16.42 8.75 6.76
C SER A 190 -16.25 7.74 5.63
N LEU A 191 -15.75 6.53 5.93
CA LEU A 191 -15.54 5.47 4.94
C LEU A 191 -16.83 4.75 4.53
N GLU A 192 -17.90 4.81 5.33
CA GLU A 192 -19.19 4.17 5.04
C GLU A 192 -19.74 4.56 3.65
N TYR A 193 -19.44 5.78 3.19
CA TYR A 193 -19.83 6.27 1.87
C TYR A 193 -19.37 5.34 0.73
N PHE A 194 -18.17 4.78 0.83
CA PHE A 194 -17.57 3.93 -0.21
C PHE A 194 -18.13 2.51 -0.24
N PHE A 195 -18.91 2.12 0.76
CA PHE A 195 -19.55 0.82 0.82
C PHE A 195 -21.00 0.82 0.32
N THR A 196 -21.54 2.01 -0.01
CA THR A 196 -22.93 2.12 -0.50
C THR A 196 -23.09 1.44 -1.86
N GLY A 197 -23.95 0.41 -1.93
CA GLY A 197 -24.20 -0.36 -3.16
C GLY A 197 -23.07 -1.33 -3.55
N ILE A 198 -22.13 -1.57 -2.66
CA ILE A 198 -21.01 -2.50 -2.85
C ILE A 198 -21.39 -3.86 -2.26
N ASP A 199 -21.21 -4.92 -3.05
CA ASP A 199 -21.40 -6.31 -2.60
C ASP A 199 -20.12 -6.87 -1.95
N ARG A 200 -18.94 -6.60 -2.56
CA ARG A 200 -17.66 -7.06 -2.03
C ARG A 200 -16.59 -5.98 -2.12
N ALA A 201 -16.05 -5.62 -0.97
CA ALA A 201 -14.91 -4.73 -0.85
C ALA A 201 -13.65 -5.48 -0.41
N LEU A 202 -12.50 -4.99 -0.86
CA LEU A 202 -11.19 -5.35 -0.35
C LEU A 202 -10.59 -4.14 0.36
N LEU A 203 -10.06 -4.33 1.56
CA LEU A 203 -9.19 -3.36 2.23
C LEU A 203 -7.73 -3.81 2.06
N LYS A 204 -6.85 -2.97 1.49
CA LYS A 204 -5.40 -3.13 1.63
C LYS A 204 -4.95 -2.15 2.71
N ILE A 205 -4.33 -2.65 3.77
CA ILE A 205 -3.89 -1.86 4.93
C ILE A 205 -2.39 -2.04 5.10
N ASP A 206 -1.65 -0.95 4.95
CA ASP A 206 -0.21 -0.88 5.09
C ASP A 206 0.12 0.51 5.63
N ALA A 207 0.19 0.62 6.96
CA ALA A 207 0.20 1.90 7.67
C ALA A 207 1.35 2.00 8.69
N GLU A 208 2.41 1.23 8.44
CA GLU A 208 3.67 1.33 9.14
C GLU A 208 3.51 1.30 10.67
N GLY A 209 2.91 0.17 11.12
CA GLY A 209 2.70 -0.13 12.53
C GLY A 209 1.38 0.39 13.12
N TYR A 210 0.55 1.10 12.36
CA TYR A 210 -0.75 1.63 12.82
C TYR A 210 -1.94 0.73 12.45
N GLU A 211 -1.70 -0.43 11.88
CA GLU A 211 -2.72 -1.39 11.41
C GLU A 211 -3.70 -1.80 12.52
N PRO A 212 -3.28 -2.10 13.79
CA PRO A 212 -4.22 -2.45 14.85
C PRO A 212 -5.23 -1.34 15.17
N GLN A 213 -4.79 -0.08 15.15
CA GLN A 213 -5.65 1.07 15.42
C GLN A 213 -6.64 1.30 14.26
N ILE A 214 -6.21 1.05 13.02
CA ILE A 214 -7.10 1.08 11.85
C ILE A 214 -8.16 0.00 11.98
N LEU A 215 -7.78 -1.26 12.24
CA LEU A 215 -8.73 -2.35 12.44
C LEU A 215 -9.72 -2.06 13.56
N GLN A 216 -9.25 -1.50 14.67
CA GLN A 216 -10.13 -1.08 15.78
C GLN A 216 -11.09 0.02 15.36
N SER A 217 -10.61 1.03 14.63
CA SER A 217 -11.43 2.12 14.10
C SER A 217 -12.51 1.61 13.16
N LEU A 218 -12.16 0.68 12.29
CA LEU A 218 -13.03 0.16 11.26
C LEU A 218 -13.93 -1.00 11.73
N ASP A 219 -13.85 -1.42 13.00
CA ASP A 219 -14.60 -2.56 13.54
C ASP A 219 -16.10 -2.52 13.20
N PRO A 220 -16.85 -1.37 13.41
CA PRO A 220 -18.27 -1.30 13.06
C PRO A 220 -18.56 -1.47 11.57
N LEU A 221 -17.67 -0.95 10.71
CA LEU A 221 -17.75 -1.08 9.26
C LEU A 221 -17.44 -2.53 8.83
N ILE A 222 -16.40 -3.13 9.43
CA ILE A 222 -15.98 -4.50 9.17
C ILE A 222 -17.07 -5.50 9.59
N GLU A 223 -17.71 -5.30 10.74
CA GLU A 223 -18.82 -6.13 11.17
C GLU A 223 -20.00 -6.08 10.20
N ARG A 224 -20.32 -4.90 9.67
CA ARG A 224 -21.45 -4.68 8.77
C ARG A 224 -21.21 -5.23 7.37
N HIS A 225 -20.06 -4.91 6.77
CA HIS A 225 -19.79 -5.12 5.35
C HIS A 225 -18.91 -6.34 5.07
N ARG A 226 -18.24 -6.87 6.10
CA ARG A 226 -17.39 -8.08 5.98
C ARG A 226 -16.42 -8.03 4.79
N PRO A 227 -15.64 -6.93 4.62
CA PRO A 227 -14.63 -6.89 3.54
C PRO A 227 -13.56 -7.95 3.76
N ASP A 228 -12.95 -8.44 2.69
CA ASP A 228 -11.68 -9.13 2.82
C ASP A 228 -10.56 -8.10 3.06
N ILE A 229 -9.48 -8.50 3.74
CA ILE A 229 -8.43 -7.57 4.16
C ILE A 229 -7.07 -8.14 3.79
N VAL A 230 -6.30 -7.40 2.99
CA VAL A 230 -4.84 -7.60 2.86
C VAL A 230 -4.16 -6.63 3.81
N ILE A 231 -3.29 -7.14 4.66
CA ILE A 231 -2.69 -6.35 5.74
C ILE A 231 -1.22 -6.72 5.95
N GLU A 232 -0.35 -5.70 6.08
CA GLU A 232 1.02 -5.93 6.51
C GLU A 232 1.06 -6.30 7.99
N VAL A 233 1.84 -7.33 8.32
CA VAL A 233 2.00 -7.82 9.69
C VAL A 233 3.45 -7.73 10.13
N LEU A 234 3.72 -6.80 11.02
CA LEU A 234 5.00 -6.64 11.67
C LEU A 234 5.06 -7.43 12.98
N ALA A 235 6.26 -7.68 13.50
CA ALA A 235 6.42 -8.38 14.78
C ALA A 235 5.67 -7.66 15.93
N ALA A 236 5.62 -6.34 15.89
CA ALA A 236 4.96 -5.53 16.93
C ALA A 236 3.42 -5.56 16.80
N THR A 237 2.87 -5.78 15.61
CA THR A 237 1.41 -5.73 15.34
C THR A 237 0.75 -7.09 15.28
N ALA A 238 1.54 -8.16 15.10
CA ALA A 238 1.05 -9.52 14.82
C ALA A 238 0.02 -10.04 15.83
N GLN A 239 0.26 -9.87 17.14
CA GLN A 239 -0.67 -10.37 18.16
C GLN A 239 -2.01 -9.63 18.14
N ALA A 240 -1.99 -8.30 17.97
CA ALA A 240 -3.21 -7.50 17.92
C ALA A 240 -4.05 -7.80 16.67
N ILE A 241 -3.38 -8.04 15.52
CA ILE A 241 -4.04 -8.45 14.28
C ILE A 241 -4.62 -9.86 14.41
N GLU A 242 -3.91 -10.79 15.07
CA GLU A 242 -4.44 -12.13 15.37
C GLU A 242 -5.68 -12.06 16.27
N ASP A 243 -5.63 -11.27 17.34
CA ASP A 243 -6.76 -11.12 18.27
C ASP A 243 -8.00 -10.55 17.53
N PHE A 244 -7.79 -9.60 16.64
CA PHE A 244 -8.85 -9.10 15.75
C PHE A 244 -9.39 -10.20 14.84
N ALA A 245 -8.52 -10.91 14.12
CA ALA A 245 -8.92 -11.94 13.15
C ALA A 245 -9.67 -13.09 13.84
N ALA A 246 -9.24 -13.48 15.05
CA ALA A 246 -9.91 -14.51 15.85
C ALA A 246 -11.29 -14.05 16.29
N ARG A 247 -11.40 -12.85 16.87
CA ARG A 247 -12.66 -12.28 17.37
C ARG A 247 -13.66 -12.06 16.22
N ALA A 248 -13.21 -11.51 15.11
CA ALA A 248 -14.06 -11.22 13.95
C ALA A 248 -14.32 -12.43 13.03
N GLY A 249 -13.75 -13.60 13.34
CA GLY A 249 -14.01 -14.85 12.61
C GLY A 249 -13.47 -14.85 11.17
N TYR A 250 -12.29 -14.26 10.95
CA TYR A 250 -11.61 -14.27 9.68
C TYR A 250 -10.77 -15.54 9.48
N ARG A 251 -10.79 -16.09 8.28
CA ARG A 251 -9.80 -17.11 7.85
C ARG A 251 -8.50 -16.38 7.51
N ARG A 252 -7.38 -16.99 7.81
CA ARG A 252 -6.05 -16.41 7.75
C ARG A 252 -5.20 -17.10 6.68
N PHE A 253 -4.61 -16.30 5.82
CA PHE A 253 -3.72 -16.80 4.78
C PHE A 253 -2.48 -15.92 4.73
N LEU A 254 -1.30 -16.50 4.80
CA LEU A 254 -0.05 -15.83 4.49
C LEU A 254 0.09 -15.76 2.98
N LEU A 255 0.25 -14.56 2.43
CA LEU A 255 0.53 -14.37 1.01
C LEU A 255 2.00 -14.76 0.74
N THR A 256 2.19 -15.59 -0.29
CA THR A 256 3.51 -16.02 -0.73
C THR A 256 3.55 -16.03 -2.26
N PRO A 257 4.74 -16.04 -2.89
CA PRO A 257 4.85 -16.16 -4.35
C PRO A 257 4.18 -17.42 -4.94
N ALA A 258 3.99 -18.46 -4.12
CA ALA A 258 3.26 -19.68 -4.51
C ALA A 258 1.74 -19.58 -4.30
N GLY A 259 1.26 -18.41 -3.85
CA GLY A 259 -0.14 -18.15 -3.54
C GLY A 259 -0.44 -18.11 -2.03
N PRO A 260 -1.71 -17.85 -1.67
CA PRO A 260 -2.15 -17.79 -0.27
C PRO A 260 -1.99 -19.14 0.44
N GLN A 261 -1.32 -19.13 1.57
CA GLN A 261 -1.14 -20.32 2.41
C GLN A 261 -1.98 -20.22 3.68
N THR A 262 -2.90 -21.14 3.88
CA THR A 262 -3.73 -21.19 5.10
C THR A 262 -2.86 -21.29 6.35
N ARG A 263 -3.19 -20.53 7.36
CA ARG A 263 -2.54 -20.53 8.67
C ARG A 263 -3.61 -20.56 9.78
N GLU A 264 -3.28 -21.21 10.88
CA GLU A 264 -4.17 -21.23 12.06
C GLU A 264 -4.16 -19.90 12.80
N ARG A 265 -3.03 -19.18 12.78
CA ARG A 265 -2.83 -17.90 13.45
C ARG A 265 -2.04 -16.94 12.58
N VAL A 266 -2.34 -15.63 12.73
CA VAL A 266 -1.48 -14.56 12.24
C VAL A 266 -0.23 -14.50 13.12
N SER A 267 0.91 -14.42 12.50
CA SER A 267 2.21 -14.26 13.16
C SER A 267 3.16 -13.50 12.24
N ALA A 268 4.14 -12.83 12.83
CA ALA A 268 5.21 -12.25 12.01
C ALA A 268 5.98 -13.37 11.30
N ASP A 269 6.11 -13.23 10.00
CA ASP A 269 6.91 -14.13 9.18
C ASP A 269 8.23 -13.46 8.80
N ARG A 270 9.27 -14.26 8.58
CA ARG A 270 10.60 -13.74 8.27
C ARG A 270 10.73 -13.22 6.84
N ASP A 271 10.06 -13.89 5.92
CA ASP A 271 10.24 -13.67 4.48
C ASP A 271 9.05 -12.95 3.85
N PHE A 272 7.85 -13.09 4.43
CA PHE A 272 6.60 -12.53 3.92
C PHE A 272 5.84 -11.82 5.04
N ARG A 273 5.38 -10.61 4.77
CA ARG A 273 4.68 -9.79 5.78
C ARG A 273 3.20 -9.64 5.51
N ASP A 274 2.76 -9.94 4.29
CA ASP A 274 1.40 -9.68 3.86
C ASP A 274 0.49 -10.86 4.14
N TRP A 275 -0.61 -10.57 4.79
CA TRP A 275 -1.63 -11.53 5.14
C TRP A 275 -2.95 -11.17 4.49
N LEU A 276 -3.65 -12.19 4.04
CA LEU A 276 -5.02 -12.09 3.59
C LEU A 276 -5.94 -12.63 4.69
N LEU A 277 -6.81 -11.78 5.18
CA LEU A 277 -7.90 -12.12 6.08
C LEU A 277 -9.18 -12.21 5.24
N CYS A 278 -9.73 -13.43 5.07
CA CYS A 278 -10.96 -13.66 4.33
C CYS A 278 -12.14 -13.74 5.28
N ALA A 279 -13.16 -12.93 5.04
CA ALA A 279 -14.41 -13.01 5.77
C ALA A 279 -15.12 -14.36 5.51
N ALA A 280 -15.52 -15.06 6.56
CA ALA A 280 -16.37 -16.23 6.42
C ALA A 280 -17.73 -15.79 5.87
N ARG A 281 -18.17 -16.41 4.77
CA ARG A 281 -19.46 -16.12 4.12
C ARG A 281 -20.37 -17.31 4.24
N THR A 282 -21.65 -17.07 4.49
CA THR A 282 -22.69 -18.10 4.47
C THR A 282 -22.81 -18.63 3.03
N GLY A 283 -22.37 -19.89 2.81
CA GLY A 283 -22.50 -20.58 1.53
C GLY A 283 -21.21 -20.94 0.80
N GLU A 284 -20.04 -20.46 1.26
CA GLU A 284 -18.72 -20.92 0.78
C GLU A 284 -18.15 -21.92 1.82
N VAL A 285 -18.39 -23.22 1.62
CA VAL A 285 -17.73 -24.33 2.34
C VAL A 285 -16.77 -24.98 1.37
#